data_0b5e9d3be487993b6db029d6bcd813ca
#
_entry.id   0b5e9d3be487993b6db029d6bcd813ca
#
_cell.length_a   1.000
_cell.length_b   1.000
_cell.length_c   1.000
_cell.angle_alpha   90.00
_cell.angle_beta   90.00
_cell.angle_gamma   90.00
#
_symmetry.space_group_name_H-M   'P 1'
#
loop_
_entity.id
_entity.type
_entity.pdbx_description
1 polymer ?
#
loop_
_entity_poly.entity_id
_entity_poly.type
_entity_poly.pdbx_seq_one_letter_code
_entity_poly.pdbx_strand_id
1 'polypeptide(L)'
;HYLSHETKKPDGYKNFGIYCRFINEELGRFAGRLKATPEPGGEGNMLDNTALLFGSASSAFHLSRNYPLLLLGGRNIGFKHGQYLKYGQGNDKHQATSGISSDSGWRGEMNYTELPLSNLYLTMLHKLGVETDSFGGSTETLSEV
;
A
#
# COMPACT_ATOMS: atom_id res chain seq x y z
N HIS A 1 8.30 -2.30 14.16
CA HIS A 1 8.08 -0.95 14.69
C HIS A 1 9.32 -0.39 15.40
N TYR A 2 9.84 -1.07 16.42
CA TYR A 2 11.04 -0.60 17.14
C TYR A 2 12.21 -0.30 16.18
N LEU A 3 12.52 -1.19 15.26
CA LEU A 3 13.60 -1.01 14.29
C LEU A 3 13.42 0.24 13.42
N SER A 4 12.20 0.62 13.09
CA SER A 4 11.95 1.83 12.30
C SER A 4 12.28 3.12 13.06
N HIS A 5 12.18 3.10 14.39
CA HIS A 5 12.59 4.22 15.24
C HIS A 5 14.10 4.29 15.48
N GLU A 6 14.79 3.17 15.33
CA GLU A 6 16.25 3.09 15.55
C GLU A 6 17.08 3.53 14.33
N THR A 7 16.44 3.92 13.23
CA THR A 7 17.13 4.27 11.96
C THR A 7 18.10 5.45 12.09
N LYS A 8 17.94 6.28 13.11
CA LYS A 8 18.83 7.42 13.40
C LYS A 8 20.11 7.02 14.16
N LYS A 9 20.16 5.82 14.75
CA LYS A 9 21.35 5.32 15.43
C LYS A 9 22.38 4.84 14.42
N PRO A 10 23.67 4.81 14.79
CA PRO A 10 24.69 4.21 13.92
C PRO A 10 24.26 2.83 13.47
N ASP A 11 24.27 2.60 12.16
CA ASP A 11 23.85 1.35 11.50
C ASP A 11 22.38 0.91 11.72
N GLY A 12 21.57 1.68 12.45
CA GLY A 12 20.17 1.34 12.72
C GLY A 12 19.33 1.20 11.45
N TYR A 13 19.59 2.02 10.43
CA TYR A 13 18.96 1.91 9.12
C TYR A 13 19.26 0.59 8.40
N LYS A 14 20.45 0.00 8.63
CA LYS A 14 20.82 -1.31 8.06
C LYS A 14 19.95 -2.42 8.63
N ASN A 15 19.77 -2.42 9.95
CA ASN A 15 18.93 -3.41 10.63
C ASN A 15 17.47 -3.30 10.18
N PHE A 16 16.96 -2.09 10.01
CA PHE A 16 15.63 -1.88 9.46
C PHE A 16 15.55 -2.34 7.99
N GLY A 17 16.57 -2.04 7.20
CA GLY A 17 16.68 -2.50 5.81
C GLY A 17 16.69 -4.02 5.68
N ILE A 18 17.44 -4.72 6.55
CA ILE A 18 17.46 -6.20 6.59
C ILE A 18 16.05 -6.74 6.89
N TYR A 19 15.37 -6.15 7.86
CA TYR A 19 13.99 -6.55 8.19
C TYR A 19 13.03 -6.31 7.03
N CYS A 20 13.09 -5.13 6.40
CA CYS A 20 12.26 -4.84 5.22
C CYS A 20 12.54 -5.80 4.08
N ARG A 21 13.80 -6.10 3.83
CA ARG A 21 14.21 -7.09 2.83
C ARG A 21 13.59 -8.46 3.12
N PHE A 22 13.72 -8.95 4.34
CA PHE A 22 13.14 -10.23 4.75
C PHE A 22 11.64 -10.29 4.46
N ILE A 23 10.87 -9.26 4.86
CA ILE A 23 9.43 -9.21 4.62
C ILE A 23 9.10 -9.21 3.12
N ASN A 24 9.85 -8.45 2.32
CA ASN A 24 9.65 -8.43 0.86
C ASN A 24 10.02 -9.77 0.21
N GLU A 25 11.04 -10.46 0.69
CA GLU A 25 11.39 -11.81 0.23
C GLU A 25 10.28 -12.83 0.56
N GLU A 26 9.65 -12.73 1.74
CA GLU A 26 8.50 -13.57 2.09
C GLU A 26 7.29 -13.31 1.19
N LEU A 27 6.99 -12.03 0.91
CA LEU A 27 5.97 -11.67 -0.07
C LEU A 27 6.28 -12.27 -1.45
N GLY A 28 7.53 -12.15 -1.90
CA GLY A 28 7.98 -12.71 -3.16
C GLY A 28 7.86 -14.24 -3.21
N ARG A 29 8.22 -14.93 -2.12
CA ARG A 29 8.04 -16.40 -2.00
C ARG A 29 6.57 -16.79 -2.05
N PHE A 30 5.71 -16.06 -1.36
CA PHE A 30 4.28 -16.32 -1.38
C PHE A 30 3.68 -16.12 -2.77
N ALA A 31 3.93 -14.97 -3.39
CA ALA A 31 3.48 -14.69 -4.76
C ALA A 31 4.04 -15.73 -5.77
N GLY A 32 5.30 -16.13 -5.59
CA GLY A 32 5.93 -17.18 -6.41
C GLY A 32 5.24 -18.54 -6.29
N ARG A 33 4.80 -18.91 -5.10
CA ARG A 33 4.01 -20.15 -4.88
C ARG A 33 2.66 -20.08 -5.58
N LEU A 34 1.94 -18.96 -5.44
CA LEU A 34 0.67 -18.77 -6.14
C LEU A 34 0.85 -18.84 -7.66
N LYS A 35 1.90 -18.20 -8.17
CA LYS A 35 2.24 -18.24 -9.61
C LYS A 35 2.60 -19.64 -10.10
N ALA A 36 3.26 -20.44 -9.28
CA ALA A 36 3.63 -21.81 -9.63
C ALA A 36 2.49 -22.83 -9.48
N THR A 37 1.38 -22.44 -8.87
CA THR A 37 0.23 -23.31 -8.63
C THR A 37 -0.84 -23.06 -9.69
N PRO A 38 -1.19 -24.07 -10.52
CA PRO A 38 -2.30 -23.94 -11.46
C PRO A 38 -3.61 -23.60 -10.73
N GLU A 39 -4.47 -22.81 -11.37
CA GLU A 39 -5.80 -22.50 -10.82
C GLU A 39 -6.70 -23.72 -10.89
N PRO A 40 -7.20 -24.25 -9.76
CA PRO A 40 -8.10 -25.40 -9.77
C PRO A 40 -9.41 -25.10 -10.50
N GLY A 41 -9.65 -25.77 -11.64
CA GLY A 41 -10.87 -25.60 -12.42
C GLY A 41 -10.99 -24.28 -13.19
N GLY A 42 -9.92 -23.51 -13.26
CA GLY A 42 -9.85 -22.20 -13.94
C GLY A 42 -8.71 -22.12 -14.94
N GLU A 43 -8.52 -20.94 -15.51
CA GLU A 43 -7.41 -20.63 -16.41
C GLU A 43 -6.24 -19.96 -15.67
N GLY A 44 -5.01 -20.26 -16.10
CA GLY A 44 -3.80 -19.66 -15.58
C GLY A 44 -3.34 -20.28 -14.26
N ASN A 45 -2.92 -19.45 -13.35
CA ASN A 45 -2.40 -19.82 -12.04
C ASN A 45 -3.12 -19.06 -10.92
N MET A 46 -2.93 -19.52 -9.69
CA MET A 46 -3.61 -18.91 -8.53
C MET A 46 -3.30 -17.42 -8.36
N LEU A 47 -2.11 -16.94 -8.76
CA LEU A 47 -1.79 -15.50 -8.67
C LEU A 47 -2.62 -14.68 -9.67
N ASP A 48 -2.97 -15.24 -10.82
CA ASP A 48 -3.80 -14.54 -11.81
C ASP A 48 -5.22 -14.25 -11.28
N ASN A 49 -5.67 -15.05 -10.30
CA ASN A 49 -7.00 -14.95 -9.68
C ASN A 49 -6.95 -14.45 -8.22
N THR A 50 -5.80 -14.01 -7.74
CA THR A 50 -5.61 -13.54 -6.37
C THR A 50 -5.11 -12.10 -6.36
N ALA A 51 -5.81 -11.19 -5.70
CA ALA A 51 -5.33 -9.85 -5.43
C ALA A 51 -4.52 -9.83 -4.14
N LEU A 52 -3.23 -9.51 -4.24
CA LEU A 52 -2.36 -9.32 -3.08
C LEU A 52 -2.09 -7.84 -2.91
N LEU A 53 -2.56 -7.26 -1.83
CA LEU A 53 -2.21 -5.91 -1.41
C LEU A 53 -1.26 -5.98 -0.23
N PHE A 54 -0.08 -5.41 -0.39
CA PHE A 54 0.94 -5.36 0.64
C PHE A 54 1.45 -3.94 0.82
N GLY A 55 1.70 -3.54 2.05
CA GLY A 55 2.26 -2.25 2.35
C GLY A 55 2.23 -1.88 3.82
N SER A 56 2.36 -0.61 4.11
CA SER A 56 2.34 -0.08 5.46
C SER A 56 0.97 0.49 5.81
N ALA A 57 0.58 0.35 7.07
CA ALA A 57 -0.62 0.99 7.63
C ALA A 57 -0.41 2.47 7.97
N SER A 58 0.81 2.98 7.82
CA SER A 58 1.15 4.38 8.03
C SER A 58 2.37 4.75 7.19
N SER A 59 2.51 6.02 6.85
CA SER A 59 3.72 6.58 6.26
C SER A 59 4.71 7.04 7.34
N ALA A 60 5.73 7.79 6.93
CA ALA A 60 6.68 8.40 7.86
C ALA A 60 5.93 9.19 8.96
N PHE A 61 6.46 9.16 10.17
CA PHE A 61 5.86 9.82 11.35
C PHE A 61 4.44 9.35 11.71
N HIS A 62 4.07 8.12 11.34
CA HIS A 62 2.74 7.57 11.56
C HIS A 62 1.60 8.37 10.91
N LEU A 63 1.89 9.03 9.81
CA LEU A 63 0.90 9.80 9.08
C LEU A 63 -0.02 8.89 8.27
N SER A 64 -1.29 9.25 8.22
CA SER A 64 -2.30 8.53 7.44
C SER A 64 -2.35 8.98 5.99
N ARG A 65 -1.20 9.10 5.34
CA ARG A 65 -1.07 9.54 3.95
C ARG A 65 0.13 8.91 3.26
N ASN A 66 0.13 8.94 1.92
CA ASN A 66 1.25 8.48 1.08
C ASN A 66 1.73 7.08 1.46
N TYR A 67 0.79 6.16 1.60
CA TYR A 67 1.11 4.77 1.90
C TYR A 67 1.88 4.14 0.74
N PRO A 68 3.07 3.58 0.97
CA PRO A 68 3.71 2.75 -0.02
C PRO A 68 3.01 1.40 -0.09
N LEU A 69 2.31 1.15 -1.20
CA LEU A 69 1.56 -0.08 -1.42
C LEU A 69 2.07 -0.82 -2.65
N LEU A 70 2.05 -2.13 -2.58
CA LEU A 70 2.28 -3.04 -3.71
C LEU A 70 1.00 -3.82 -3.97
N LEU A 71 0.49 -3.74 -5.20
CA LEU A 71 -0.61 -4.56 -5.67
C LEU A 71 -0.05 -5.60 -6.64
N LEU A 72 -0.28 -6.88 -6.36
CA LEU A 72 0.24 -8.00 -7.13
C LEU A 72 -0.89 -8.97 -7.47
N GLY A 73 -0.80 -9.64 -8.61
CA GLY A 73 -1.75 -10.67 -9.02
C GLY A 73 -3.09 -10.11 -9.50
N GLY A 74 -4.08 -10.97 -9.65
CA GLY A 74 -5.42 -10.57 -10.05
C GLY A 74 -5.58 -10.14 -11.51
N ARG A 75 -4.71 -10.61 -12.41
CA ARG A 75 -4.81 -10.28 -13.84
C ARG A 75 -6.15 -10.70 -14.43
N ASN A 76 -6.65 -11.89 -14.07
CA ASN A 76 -7.92 -12.40 -14.58
C ASN A 76 -9.14 -11.70 -13.99
N ILE A 77 -8.99 -11.01 -12.86
CA ILE A 77 -10.02 -10.15 -12.27
C ILE A 77 -9.84 -8.66 -12.64
N GLY A 78 -8.96 -8.37 -13.58
CA GLY A 78 -8.87 -7.08 -14.25
C GLY A 78 -7.93 -6.06 -13.63
N PHE A 79 -7.03 -6.47 -12.72
CA PHE A 79 -6.00 -5.56 -12.21
C PHE A 79 -4.92 -5.28 -13.26
N LYS A 80 -4.47 -4.04 -13.32
CA LYS A 80 -3.41 -3.57 -14.22
C LYS A 80 -2.09 -3.45 -13.46
N HIS A 81 -1.02 -3.94 -14.06
CA HIS A 81 0.30 -4.02 -13.43
C HIS A 81 1.40 -3.34 -14.26
N GLY A 82 2.60 -3.29 -13.69
CA GLY A 82 3.77 -2.72 -14.35
C GLY A 82 3.81 -1.20 -14.35
N GLN A 83 3.10 -0.56 -13.43
CA GLN A 83 3.02 0.89 -13.32
C GLN A 83 3.37 1.38 -11.92
N TYR A 84 3.79 2.62 -11.82
CA TYR A 84 3.94 3.36 -10.57
C TYR A 84 2.90 4.47 -10.53
N LEU A 85 1.97 4.36 -9.60
CA LEU A 85 0.90 5.33 -9.42
C LEU A 85 1.22 6.22 -8.22
N LYS A 86 1.19 7.52 -8.43
CA LYS A 86 1.40 8.51 -7.37
C LYS A 86 0.22 9.47 -7.35
N TYR A 87 -0.52 9.45 -6.28
CA TYR A 87 -1.72 10.26 -6.12
C TYR A 87 -1.47 11.59 -5.42
N GLY A 88 -0.40 11.73 -4.67
CA GLY A 88 -0.04 12.98 -4.03
C GLY A 88 0.62 13.99 -4.98
N GLN A 89 0.36 15.28 -4.79
CA GLN A 89 0.88 16.37 -5.62
C GLN A 89 2.41 16.59 -5.51
N GLY A 90 3.12 15.80 -4.75
CA GLY A 90 4.59 15.85 -4.64
C GLY A 90 5.15 17.07 -3.92
N ASN A 91 4.36 18.04 -3.64
CA ASN A 91 4.69 19.18 -2.80
C ASN A 91 4.33 18.96 -1.34
N ASP A 92 4.04 17.75 -0.97
CA ASP A 92 4.11 17.33 0.41
C ASP A 92 5.54 17.54 0.91
N LYS A 93 5.94 18.81 0.91
CA LYS A 93 7.03 19.22 1.77
C LYS A 93 6.60 18.69 3.11
N HIS A 94 7.20 17.60 3.50
CA HIS A 94 7.21 17.20 4.88
C HIS A 94 7.78 18.38 5.66
N GLN A 95 6.93 19.32 5.94
CA GLN A 95 7.21 20.30 6.98
C GLN A 95 7.16 19.63 8.36
N ALA A 96 7.26 18.34 8.37
CA ALA A 96 7.58 17.57 9.56
C ALA A 96 8.90 17.96 10.15
N THR A 97 9.39 19.05 9.72
CA THR A 97 10.74 19.15 9.96
C THR A 97 11.08 20.08 11.07
N SER A 98 10.60 21.05 11.25
CA SER A 98 11.11 21.98 12.23
C SER A 98 9.96 22.58 13.01
N GLY A 99 9.85 22.19 14.23
CA GLY A 99 9.04 22.88 15.17
C GLY A 99 7.72 22.23 15.57
N ILE A 100 7.39 21.06 15.07
CA ILE A 100 6.28 20.28 15.64
C ILE A 100 6.80 19.56 16.87
N SER A 101 6.82 20.27 17.96
CA SER A 101 7.31 19.77 19.24
C SER A 101 6.23 19.07 20.07
N SER A 102 5.01 18.99 19.59
CA SER A 102 3.93 18.36 20.35
C SER A 102 3.18 17.35 19.50
N ASP A 103 2.86 16.22 20.09
CA ASP A 103 2.09 15.12 19.50
C ASP A 103 0.72 15.54 18.93
N SER A 104 0.24 16.72 19.26
CA SER A 104 -1.07 17.21 18.83
C SER A 104 -1.05 17.98 17.50
N GLY A 105 0.02 18.68 17.17
CA GLY A 105 0.07 19.55 16.00
C GLY A 105 0.15 18.78 14.67
N TRP A 106 0.90 17.69 14.61
CA TRP A 106 1.11 16.96 13.37
C TRP A 106 -0.02 15.98 13.00
N ARG A 107 -0.91 15.69 13.94
CA ARG A 107 -2.10 14.85 13.71
C ARG A 107 -3.34 15.64 13.36
N GLY A 108 -3.41 16.93 13.71
CA GLY A 108 -4.64 17.72 13.70
C GLY A 108 -4.90 18.57 12.47
N GLU A 109 -3.87 18.93 11.70
CA GLU A 109 -4.01 19.97 10.67
C GLU A 109 -3.82 19.48 9.24
N MET A 110 -3.79 18.18 9.00
CA MET A 110 -3.60 17.66 7.66
C MET A 110 -4.93 17.47 6.97
N ASN A 111 -5.36 18.46 6.23
CA ASN A 111 -6.43 18.32 5.26
C ASN A 111 -5.93 17.44 4.11
N TYR A 112 -6.30 16.18 4.14
CA TYR A 112 -6.11 15.27 3.00
C TYR A 112 -7.22 15.55 2.00
N THR A 113 -6.94 16.41 1.05
CA THR A 113 -7.88 16.76 -0.03
C THR A 113 -7.74 15.84 -1.24
N GLU A 114 -6.86 14.87 -1.15
CA GLU A 114 -6.50 13.99 -2.24
C GLU A 114 -7.23 12.65 -2.14
N LEU A 115 -7.04 11.81 -3.13
CA LEU A 115 -7.77 10.54 -3.25
C LEU A 115 -7.62 9.67 -2.00
N PRO A 116 -8.71 9.33 -1.33
CA PRO A 116 -8.66 8.48 -0.16
C PRO A 116 -8.26 7.04 -0.54
N LEU A 117 -7.50 6.39 0.34
CA LEU A 117 -7.11 4.98 0.15
C LEU A 117 -8.32 4.06 -0.02
N SER A 118 -9.46 4.43 0.53
CA SER A 118 -10.73 3.72 0.36
C SER A 118 -11.19 3.62 -1.09
N ASN A 119 -10.73 4.50 -2.00
CA ASN A 119 -10.97 4.39 -3.43
C ASN A 119 -10.29 3.13 -4.02
N LEU A 120 -9.09 2.81 -3.57
CA LEU A 120 -8.44 1.56 -3.94
C LEU A 120 -9.24 0.35 -3.44
N TYR A 121 -9.69 0.38 -2.20
CA TYR A 121 -10.51 -0.72 -1.65
C TYR A 121 -11.85 -0.87 -2.36
N LEU A 122 -12.53 0.22 -2.69
CA LEU A 122 -13.75 0.18 -3.49
C LEU A 122 -13.49 -0.44 -4.87
N THR A 123 -12.39 -0.04 -5.51
CA THR A 123 -11.96 -0.62 -6.80
C THR A 123 -11.71 -2.11 -6.68
N MET A 124 -11.01 -2.54 -5.64
CA MET A 124 -10.76 -3.97 -5.39
C MET A 124 -12.06 -4.76 -5.18
N LEU A 125 -13.01 -4.22 -4.40
CA LEU A 125 -14.31 -4.84 -4.17
C LEU A 125 -15.07 -5.03 -5.49
N HIS A 126 -15.15 -4.00 -6.33
CA HIS A 126 -15.81 -4.10 -7.63
C HIS A 126 -15.16 -5.16 -8.53
N LYS A 127 -13.83 -5.18 -8.61
CA LYS A 127 -13.11 -6.19 -9.40
C LYS A 127 -13.32 -7.62 -8.87
N LEU A 128 -13.55 -7.77 -7.58
CA LEU A 128 -13.89 -9.05 -6.95
C LEU A 128 -15.39 -9.41 -7.06
N GLY A 129 -16.18 -8.62 -7.78
CA GLY A 129 -17.60 -8.86 -8.00
C GLY A 129 -18.50 -8.46 -6.82
N VAL A 130 -18.00 -7.66 -5.89
CA VAL A 130 -18.81 -7.11 -4.79
C VAL A 130 -19.41 -5.80 -5.24
N GLU A 131 -20.72 -5.77 -5.44
CA GLU A 131 -21.47 -4.58 -5.81
C GLU A 131 -21.73 -3.73 -4.56
N THR A 132 -21.12 -2.57 -4.50
CA THR A 132 -21.33 -1.56 -3.45
C THR A 132 -21.02 -0.18 -3.99
N ASP A 133 -21.80 0.82 -3.60
CA ASP A 133 -21.64 2.19 -4.08
C ASP A 133 -20.50 2.92 -3.38
N SER A 134 -20.11 2.47 -2.19
CA SER A 134 -19.06 3.12 -1.40
C SER A 134 -18.42 2.18 -0.40
N PHE A 135 -17.21 2.54 0.04
CA PHE A 135 -16.49 1.85 1.10
C PHE A 135 -15.60 2.85 1.87
N GLY A 136 -15.79 2.93 3.20
CA GLY A 136 -14.87 3.65 4.08
C GLY A 136 -14.59 5.12 3.70
N GLY A 137 -15.58 5.86 3.21
CA GLY A 137 -15.40 7.24 2.77
C GLY A 137 -14.78 7.37 1.37
N SER A 138 -14.87 6.33 0.54
CA SER A 138 -14.50 6.41 -0.88
C SER A 138 -15.37 7.41 -1.64
N THR A 139 -14.79 8.04 -2.64
CA THR A 139 -15.44 9.03 -3.51
C THR A 139 -15.60 8.53 -4.94
N GLU A 140 -14.77 7.58 -5.35
CA GLU A 140 -14.75 7.03 -6.71
C GLU A 140 -13.95 5.73 -6.77
N THR A 141 -13.96 5.06 -7.90
CA THR A 141 -13.04 3.95 -8.23
C THR A 141 -11.83 4.46 -9.00
N LEU A 142 -10.74 3.69 -8.98
CA LEU A 142 -9.49 4.00 -9.67
C LEU A 142 -9.42 3.19 -10.98
N SER A 143 -9.64 3.86 -12.10
CA SER A 143 -9.70 3.21 -13.42
C SER A 143 -8.34 2.72 -13.93
N GLU A 144 -7.25 3.26 -13.40
CA GLU A 144 -5.88 2.89 -13.73
C GLU A 144 -5.37 1.63 -13.01
N VAL A 145 -6.06 1.16 -11.98
CA VAL A 145 -5.68 0.00 -11.15
C VAL A 145 -6.14 -1.34 -11.73
#